data_8ed7dba6ab43ba0897b4bb473fd2bd63
#
_entry.id   8ed7dba6ab43ba0897b4bb473fd2bd63
#
_cell.length_a   1.000
_cell.length_b   1.000
_cell.length_c   1.000
_cell.angle_alpha   90.00
_cell.angle_beta   90.00
_cell.angle_gamma   90.00
#
_symmetry.space_group_name_H-M   'P 1'
#
loop_
_entity.id
_entity.type
_entity.pdbx_description
1 polymer ?
#
loop_
_entity_poly.entity_id
_entity_poly.type
_entity_poly.pdbx_seq_one_letter_code
_entity_poly.pdbx_strand_id
1 'polypeptide(L)'
;GVHDEPQHVKQGKVTIPLLDAMGIKHVVMSKDEKELLKQIEDALFFMETKNEAFAFVIEKDTFDSYELQSGSPSTLSMSREETIQAIASSIGQEDCIVSTTGMISRELFEHRTQMKQGHEKDFLTVGSMGHASQIALGIALEKTDRRIWCFDGDGAVIMHMGSMAIIG
;
A
#
# COMPACT_ATOMS: atom_id res chain seq x y z
N GLY A 1 -2.73 1.76 -12.03
CA GLY A 1 -3.07 2.30 -13.34
C GLY A 1 -2.29 1.64 -14.47
N VAL A 2 -2.59 2.02 -15.72
CA VAL A 2 -1.98 1.41 -16.92
C VAL A 2 -0.48 1.71 -17.02
N HIS A 3 -0.07 2.84 -16.47
CA HIS A 3 1.33 3.32 -16.43
C HIS A 3 1.93 3.25 -15.03
N ASP A 4 1.58 2.22 -14.29
CA ASP A 4 1.96 2.00 -12.91
C ASP A 4 2.77 0.69 -12.80
N GLU A 5 3.00 0.22 -11.59
CA GLU A 5 3.67 -1.04 -11.30
C GLU A 5 3.02 -2.21 -12.06
N PRO A 6 3.80 -3.21 -12.52
CA PRO A 6 3.29 -4.30 -13.37
C PRO A 6 2.03 -4.98 -12.85
N GLN A 7 1.91 -5.15 -11.51
CA GLN A 7 0.75 -5.76 -10.87
C GLN A 7 -0.52 -4.90 -10.97
N HIS A 8 -0.40 -3.59 -11.21
CA HIS A 8 -1.55 -2.67 -11.33
C HIS A 8 -2.02 -2.47 -12.78
N VAL A 9 -1.26 -2.93 -13.78
CA VAL A 9 -1.58 -2.71 -15.19
C VAL A 9 -2.91 -3.36 -15.56
N LYS A 10 -3.17 -4.58 -15.08
CA LYS A 10 -4.44 -5.26 -15.35
C LYS A 10 -5.62 -4.52 -14.74
N GLN A 11 -5.49 -4.10 -13.47
CA GLN A 11 -6.53 -3.34 -12.77
C GLN A 11 -6.85 -2.03 -13.49
N GLY A 12 -5.82 -1.29 -13.91
CA GLY A 12 -6.01 -0.04 -14.66
C GLY A 12 -6.80 -0.23 -15.96
N LYS A 13 -6.57 -1.34 -16.67
CA LYS A 13 -7.29 -1.67 -17.90
C LYS A 13 -8.75 -2.05 -17.70
N VAL A 14 -9.10 -2.63 -16.55
CA VAL A 14 -10.45 -3.15 -16.29
C VAL A 14 -11.28 -2.24 -15.38
N THR A 15 -10.74 -1.16 -14.85
CA THR A 15 -11.45 -0.26 -13.93
C THR A 15 -12.75 0.27 -14.54
N ILE A 16 -12.70 0.89 -15.72
CA ILE A 16 -13.89 1.41 -16.40
C ILE A 16 -14.86 0.29 -16.79
N PRO A 17 -14.43 -0.79 -17.47
CA PRO A 17 -15.32 -1.91 -17.76
C PRO A 17 -16.01 -2.54 -16.54
N LEU A 18 -15.34 -2.54 -15.37
CA LEU A 18 -15.95 -3.04 -14.14
C LEU A 18 -17.02 -2.09 -13.60
N LEU A 19 -16.78 -0.76 -13.63
CA LEU A 19 -17.78 0.23 -13.25
C LEU A 19 -19.03 0.11 -14.14
N ASP A 20 -18.84 -0.04 -15.46
CA ASP A 20 -19.91 -0.28 -16.41
C ASP A 20 -20.70 -1.57 -16.10
N ALA A 21 -19.97 -2.66 -15.86
CA ALA A 21 -20.60 -3.97 -15.57
C ALA A 21 -21.38 -3.96 -14.24
N MET A 22 -20.95 -3.15 -13.27
CA MET A 22 -21.66 -2.94 -12.00
C MET A 22 -22.80 -1.92 -12.09
N GLY A 23 -22.97 -1.25 -13.25
CA GLY A 23 -23.95 -0.18 -13.42
C GLY A 23 -23.64 1.09 -12.62
N ILE A 24 -22.41 1.28 -12.21
CA ILE A 24 -21.98 2.47 -11.46
C ILE A 24 -21.71 3.61 -12.44
N LYS A 25 -22.50 4.68 -12.31
CA LYS A 25 -22.26 5.92 -13.06
C LYS A 25 -20.89 6.48 -12.74
N HIS A 26 -20.11 6.83 -13.74
CA HIS A 26 -18.74 7.30 -13.51
C HIS A 26 -18.33 8.37 -14.54
N VAL A 27 -17.26 9.06 -14.24
CA VAL A 27 -16.56 9.98 -15.15
C VAL A 27 -15.06 9.95 -14.88
N VAL A 28 -14.27 10.03 -15.94
CA VAL A 28 -12.83 10.31 -15.82
C VAL A 28 -12.68 11.81 -15.60
N MET A 29 -12.05 12.20 -14.50
CA MET A 29 -11.93 13.61 -14.12
C MET A 29 -11.07 14.39 -15.11
N SER A 30 -11.58 15.54 -15.53
CA SER A 30 -10.88 16.46 -16.42
C SER A 30 -9.71 17.13 -15.70
N LYS A 31 -8.67 17.48 -16.46
CA LYS A 31 -7.57 18.35 -16.00
C LYS A 31 -7.91 19.84 -16.11
N ASP A 32 -8.94 20.18 -16.87
CA ASP A 32 -9.46 21.55 -16.93
C ASP A 32 -10.36 21.83 -15.73
N GLU A 33 -10.04 22.87 -14.98
CA GLU A 33 -10.72 23.21 -13.73
C GLU A 33 -12.21 23.47 -13.94
N LYS A 34 -12.60 24.16 -15.00
CA LYS A 34 -14.02 24.49 -15.26
C LYS A 34 -14.83 23.25 -15.57
N GLU A 35 -14.24 22.36 -16.39
CA GLU A 35 -14.86 21.08 -16.72
C GLU A 35 -14.95 20.19 -15.48
N LEU A 36 -13.90 20.14 -14.67
CA LEU A 36 -13.86 19.38 -13.42
C LEU A 36 -14.95 19.84 -12.44
N LEU A 37 -15.10 21.13 -12.23
CA LEU A 37 -16.16 21.68 -11.37
C LEU A 37 -17.55 21.27 -11.88
N LYS A 38 -17.78 21.36 -13.20
CA LYS A 38 -19.03 20.91 -13.81
C LYS A 38 -19.26 19.41 -13.60
N GLN A 39 -18.24 18.57 -13.75
CA GLN A 39 -18.33 17.12 -13.48
C GLN A 39 -18.73 16.85 -12.04
N ILE A 40 -18.22 17.63 -11.07
CA ILE A 40 -18.60 17.51 -9.65
C ILE A 40 -20.07 17.90 -9.44
N GLU A 41 -20.51 19.03 -10.01
CA GLU A 41 -21.90 19.48 -9.93
C GLU A 41 -22.86 18.45 -10.52
N ASP A 42 -22.55 17.91 -11.71
CA ASP A 42 -23.36 16.90 -12.38
C ASP A 42 -23.42 15.59 -11.55
N ALA A 43 -22.32 15.21 -10.90
CA ALA A 43 -22.29 14.03 -10.02
C ALA A 43 -23.11 14.23 -8.76
N LEU A 44 -23.02 15.39 -8.10
CA LEU A 44 -23.83 15.73 -6.94
C LEU A 44 -25.33 15.72 -7.26
N PHE A 45 -25.70 16.37 -8.37
CA PHE A 45 -27.09 16.35 -8.85
C PHE A 45 -27.58 14.94 -9.15
N PHE A 46 -26.75 14.09 -9.78
CA PHE A 46 -27.08 12.69 -10.04
C PHE A 46 -27.33 11.92 -8.72
N MET A 47 -26.41 12.01 -7.77
CA MET A 47 -26.53 11.32 -6.49
C MET A 47 -27.77 11.75 -5.70
N GLU A 48 -28.06 13.06 -5.69
CA GLU A 48 -29.25 13.59 -5.01
C GLU A 48 -30.56 13.15 -5.68
N THR A 49 -30.60 13.14 -7.02
CA THR A 49 -31.83 12.81 -7.77
C THR A 49 -32.10 11.34 -7.91
N LYS A 50 -31.06 10.52 -8.02
CA LYS A 50 -31.17 9.07 -8.23
C LYS A 50 -30.97 8.24 -6.97
N ASN A 51 -30.38 8.81 -5.94
CA ASN A 51 -29.98 8.12 -4.70
C ASN A 51 -29.09 6.89 -5.01
N GLU A 52 -28.19 7.06 -5.98
CA GLU A 52 -27.27 6.04 -6.48
C GLU A 52 -25.81 6.49 -6.31
N ALA A 53 -24.89 5.53 -6.26
CA ALA A 53 -23.47 5.81 -6.19
C ALA A 53 -22.93 6.41 -7.51
N PHE A 54 -21.94 7.28 -7.38
CA PHE A 54 -21.20 7.84 -8.51
C PHE A 54 -19.69 7.67 -8.28
N ALA A 55 -18.93 7.33 -9.31
CA ALA A 55 -17.49 7.15 -9.22
C ALA A 55 -16.74 8.21 -10.04
N PHE A 56 -15.80 8.89 -9.38
CA PHE A 56 -14.79 9.70 -10.06
C PHE A 56 -13.54 8.86 -10.30
N VAL A 57 -13.11 8.75 -11.55
CA VAL A 57 -11.87 8.07 -11.92
C VAL A 57 -10.79 9.14 -12.12
N ILE A 58 -9.78 9.10 -11.28
CA ILE A 58 -8.68 10.05 -11.31
C ILE A 58 -7.48 9.38 -11.97
N GLU A 59 -7.02 9.94 -13.08
CA GLU A 59 -5.80 9.49 -13.73
C GLU A 59 -4.56 10.09 -13.06
N LYS A 60 -3.41 9.48 -13.33
CA LYS A 60 -2.14 10.02 -12.87
C LYS A 60 -1.93 11.44 -13.44
N ASP A 61 -1.40 12.32 -12.61
CA ASP A 61 -1.11 13.72 -12.98
C ASP A 61 -2.38 14.52 -13.39
N THR A 62 -3.53 14.19 -12.81
CA THR A 62 -4.76 14.98 -12.97
C THR A 62 -4.71 16.27 -12.18
N PHE A 63 -4.11 16.25 -11.00
CA PHE A 63 -3.95 17.41 -10.13
C PHE A 63 -2.49 17.85 -10.04
N ASP A 64 -2.29 19.14 -9.80
CA ASP A 64 -0.98 19.71 -9.52
C ASP A 64 -0.45 19.21 -8.16
N SER A 65 0.85 19.36 -7.96
CA SER A 65 1.47 19.07 -6.67
C SER A 65 0.94 20.01 -5.59
N TYR A 66 0.60 19.45 -4.44
CA TYR A 66 0.13 20.22 -3.29
C TYR A 66 1.20 20.21 -2.19
N GLU A 67 1.59 21.40 -1.75
CA GLU A 67 2.44 21.56 -0.56
C GLU A 67 1.58 21.75 0.68
N LEU A 68 1.78 20.89 1.68
CA LEU A 68 1.07 20.99 2.95
C LEU A 68 1.35 22.34 3.61
N GLN A 69 0.30 23.14 3.81
CA GLN A 69 0.39 24.45 4.46
C GLN A 69 0.59 24.35 5.98
N SER A 70 0.26 23.22 6.56
CA SER A 70 0.41 22.94 7.99
C SER A 70 1.01 21.55 8.17
N GLY A 71 2.32 21.48 8.40
CA GLY A 71 3.00 20.30 8.87
C GLY A 71 3.37 20.49 10.34
N SER A 72 2.82 19.69 11.25
CA SER A 72 3.44 19.61 12.57
C SER A 72 4.81 18.92 12.39
N PRO A 73 5.92 19.54 12.81
CA PRO A 73 7.20 18.86 12.75
C PRO A 73 7.09 17.57 13.55
N SER A 74 7.53 16.46 12.96
CA SER A 74 7.58 15.20 13.67
C SER A 74 8.50 15.34 14.88
N THR A 75 8.00 14.97 16.05
CA THR A 75 8.83 14.88 17.29
C THR A 75 9.59 13.56 17.35
N LEU A 76 9.37 12.67 16.38
CA LEU A 76 10.06 11.37 16.29
C LEU A 76 11.47 11.56 15.77
N SER A 77 12.43 10.94 16.43
CA SER A 77 13.85 11.08 16.14
C SER A 77 14.34 10.22 14.96
N MET A 78 13.55 9.23 14.53
CA MET A 78 13.90 8.30 13.46
C MET A 78 12.82 8.27 12.38
N SER A 79 13.25 8.21 11.12
CA SER A 79 12.38 7.89 9.99
C SER A 79 12.05 6.39 9.96
N ARG A 80 11.07 6.01 9.12
CA ARG A 80 10.76 4.59 8.86
C ARG A 80 11.97 3.84 8.34
N GLU A 81 12.67 4.41 7.37
CA GLU A 81 13.85 3.81 6.74
C GLU A 81 14.97 3.59 7.76
N GLU A 82 15.31 4.60 8.56
CA GLU A 82 16.31 4.48 9.63
C GLU A 82 15.93 3.39 10.66
N THR A 83 14.65 3.28 10.97
CA THR A 83 14.15 2.23 11.88
C THR A 83 14.33 0.84 11.27
N ILE A 84 13.98 0.65 10.00
CA ILE A 84 14.17 -0.62 9.28
C ILE A 84 15.65 -0.99 9.24
N GLN A 85 16.53 -0.05 8.92
CA GLN A 85 17.97 -0.26 8.88
C GLN A 85 18.53 -0.65 10.25
N ALA A 86 18.12 0.04 11.31
CA ALA A 86 18.57 -0.25 12.68
C ALA A 86 18.14 -1.65 13.13
N ILE A 87 16.88 -2.03 12.91
CA ILE A 87 16.36 -3.34 13.28
C ILE A 87 17.03 -4.42 12.42
N ALA A 88 17.04 -4.27 11.09
CA ALA A 88 17.60 -5.26 10.18
C ALA A 88 19.09 -5.51 10.43
N SER A 89 19.85 -4.47 10.84
CA SER A 89 21.26 -4.60 11.22
C SER A 89 21.46 -5.33 12.56
N SER A 90 20.44 -5.37 13.43
CA SER A 90 20.48 -6.00 14.74
C SER A 90 19.97 -7.45 14.74
N ILE A 91 19.33 -7.86 13.65
CA ILE A 91 18.76 -9.23 13.49
C ILE A 91 19.88 -10.22 13.20
N GLY A 92 19.74 -11.43 13.77
CA GLY A 92 20.69 -12.53 13.57
C GLY A 92 20.75 -12.98 12.10
N GLN A 93 21.93 -13.45 11.67
CA GLN A 93 22.11 -13.89 10.27
C GLN A 93 21.23 -15.09 9.89
N GLU A 94 20.78 -15.87 10.85
CA GLU A 94 19.89 -17.02 10.61
C GLU A 94 18.41 -16.69 10.71
N ASP A 95 18.07 -15.52 11.20
CA ASP A 95 16.68 -15.07 11.34
C ASP A 95 16.08 -14.72 9.94
N CYS A 96 14.78 -14.84 9.82
CA CYS A 96 14.06 -14.48 8.61
C CYS A 96 13.20 -13.23 8.85
N ILE A 97 13.07 -12.40 7.80
CA ILE A 97 12.21 -11.22 7.83
C ILE A 97 11.08 -11.41 6.81
N VAL A 98 9.85 -11.22 7.25
CA VAL A 98 8.68 -11.08 6.39
C VAL A 98 8.25 -9.62 6.43
N SER A 99 8.21 -8.95 5.31
CA SER A 99 7.82 -7.53 5.25
C SER A 99 6.53 -7.32 4.46
N THR A 100 5.73 -6.35 4.92
CA THR A 100 4.51 -5.95 4.25
C THR A 100 4.80 -5.27 2.90
N THR A 101 3.81 -5.24 2.04
CA THR A 101 3.91 -4.61 0.71
C THR A 101 4.21 -3.11 0.78
N GLY A 102 4.81 -2.58 -0.25
CA GLY A 102 5.07 -1.16 -0.42
C GLY A 102 6.47 -0.73 -0.01
N MET A 103 6.58 0.42 0.63
CA MET A 103 7.89 1.04 0.92
C MET A 103 8.72 0.22 1.91
N ILE A 104 8.10 -0.44 2.88
CA ILE A 104 8.83 -1.27 3.86
C ILE A 104 9.64 -2.36 3.18
N SER A 105 9.04 -3.10 2.24
CA SER A 105 9.74 -4.12 1.48
C SER A 105 10.85 -3.54 0.58
N ARG A 106 10.61 -2.38 -0.03
CA ARG A 106 11.61 -1.71 -0.88
C ARG A 106 12.80 -1.22 -0.08
N GLU A 107 12.56 -0.54 1.03
CA GLU A 107 13.61 -0.02 1.93
C GLU A 107 14.45 -1.15 2.53
N LEU A 108 13.83 -2.27 2.90
CA LEU A 108 14.56 -3.46 3.36
C LEU A 108 15.42 -4.06 2.24
N PHE A 109 14.87 -4.17 1.02
CA PHE A 109 15.62 -4.66 -0.14
C PHE A 109 16.83 -3.78 -0.44
N GLU A 110 16.64 -2.47 -0.47
CA GLU A 110 17.72 -1.50 -0.71
C GLU A 110 18.79 -1.55 0.38
N HIS A 111 18.37 -1.63 1.65
CA HIS A 111 19.31 -1.78 2.76
C HIS A 111 20.19 -3.03 2.62
N ARG A 112 19.60 -4.20 2.35
CA ARG A 112 20.36 -5.45 2.11
C ARG A 112 21.34 -5.29 0.95
N THR A 113 20.90 -4.66 -0.14
CA THR A 113 21.74 -4.39 -1.32
C THR A 113 22.93 -3.50 -0.98
N GLN A 114 22.71 -2.40 -0.26
CA GLN A 114 23.78 -1.48 0.19
C GLN A 114 24.79 -2.18 1.11
N MET A 115 24.30 -3.06 2.00
CA MET A 115 25.14 -3.83 2.91
C MET A 115 25.79 -5.05 2.23
N LYS A 116 25.56 -5.26 0.93
CA LYS A 116 26.05 -6.44 0.15
C LYS A 116 25.64 -7.76 0.79
N GLN A 117 24.44 -7.79 1.37
CA GLN A 117 23.81 -8.98 1.94
C GLN A 117 22.88 -9.62 0.90
N GLY A 118 22.65 -10.92 1.01
CA GLY A 118 21.66 -11.63 0.20
C GLY A 118 20.24 -11.40 0.69
N HIS A 119 19.27 -11.86 -0.09
CA HIS A 119 17.83 -11.74 0.19
C HIS A 119 17.18 -13.10 0.52
N GLU A 120 17.97 -14.15 0.72
CA GLU A 120 17.50 -15.53 0.83
C GLU A 120 16.65 -15.79 2.07
N LYS A 121 16.75 -14.89 3.06
CA LYS A 121 16.02 -14.96 4.33
C LYS A 121 14.95 -13.87 4.47
N ASP A 122 14.74 -13.10 3.41
CA ASP A 122 13.74 -12.04 3.39
C ASP A 122 12.55 -12.46 2.50
N PHE A 123 11.34 -12.43 3.03
CA PHE A 123 10.10 -12.59 2.26
C PHE A 123 9.46 -11.22 2.07
N LEU A 124 9.74 -10.62 0.91
CA LEU A 124 9.29 -9.27 0.57
C LEU A 124 7.95 -9.34 -0.17
N THR A 125 6.85 -8.94 0.47
CA THR A 125 5.55 -8.99 -0.18
C THR A 125 5.39 -7.83 -1.16
N VAL A 126 4.83 -8.11 -2.34
CA VAL A 126 4.57 -7.12 -3.39
C VAL A 126 3.09 -6.71 -3.44
N GLY A 127 2.21 -7.56 -2.95
CA GLY A 127 0.76 -7.35 -2.88
C GLY A 127 0.20 -7.91 -1.59
N SER A 128 -1.12 -8.18 -1.56
CA SER A 128 -1.79 -8.80 -0.41
C SER A 128 -1.54 -8.08 0.91
N MET A 129 -1.77 -6.77 0.92
CA MET A 129 -1.61 -5.94 2.12
C MET A 129 -2.40 -6.53 3.29
N GLY A 130 -1.78 -6.61 4.47
CA GLY A 130 -2.38 -7.20 5.67
C GLY A 130 -2.12 -8.70 5.86
N HIS A 131 -1.39 -9.37 4.97
CA HIS A 131 -1.13 -10.82 5.08
C HIS A 131 0.28 -11.16 5.60
N ALA A 132 1.18 -10.19 5.73
CA ALA A 132 2.57 -10.42 6.12
C ALA A 132 2.67 -11.14 7.46
N SER A 133 1.89 -10.77 8.45
CA SER A 133 1.87 -11.40 9.78
C SER A 133 1.46 -12.87 9.74
N GLN A 134 0.52 -13.26 8.89
CA GLN A 134 0.09 -14.66 8.75
C GLN A 134 1.11 -15.50 7.97
N ILE A 135 1.80 -14.90 7.00
CA ILE A 135 2.94 -15.54 6.31
C ILE A 135 4.06 -15.78 7.32
N ALA A 136 4.37 -14.77 8.13
CA ALA A 136 5.38 -14.89 9.20
C ALA A 136 5.03 -16.00 10.21
N LEU A 137 3.77 -16.09 10.64
CA LEU A 137 3.28 -17.15 11.50
C LEU A 137 3.48 -18.53 10.86
N GLY A 138 3.07 -18.70 9.60
CA GLY A 138 3.25 -19.96 8.88
C GLY A 138 4.71 -20.40 8.81
N ILE A 139 5.63 -19.47 8.54
CA ILE A 139 7.06 -19.75 8.54
C ILE A 139 7.55 -20.10 9.96
N ALA A 140 7.11 -19.39 10.99
CA ALA A 140 7.52 -19.61 12.36
C ALA A 140 7.10 -20.99 12.90
N LEU A 141 5.93 -21.48 12.50
CA LEU A 141 5.45 -22.81 12.85
C LEU A 141 6.31 -23.93 12.26
N GLU A 142 6.85 -23.72 11.05
CA GLU A 142 7.69 -24.70 10.35
C GLU A 142 9.20 -24.56 10.67
N LYS A 143 9.63 -23.36 11.03
CA LYS A 143 11.06 -23.03 11.28
C LYS A 143 11.27 -22.64 12.74
N THR A 144 11.17 -23.63 13.64
CA THR A 144 11.29 -23.44 15.07
C THR A 144 12.74 -23.21 15.57
N ASP A 145 13.71 -23.38 14.67
CA ASP A 145 15.14 -23.22 14.96
C ASP A 145 15.64 -21.77 14.84
N ARG A 146 14.78 -20.84 14.39
CA ARG A 146 15.13 -19.44 14.15
C ARG A 146 14.00 -18.49 14.50
N ARG A 147 14.32 -17.21 14.63
CA ARG A 147 13.32 -16.15 14.83
C ARG A 147 12.80 -15.67 13.49
N ILE A 148 11.50 -15.42 13.46
CA ILE A 148 10.82 -14.83 12.31
C ILE A 148 10.35 -13.42 12.72
N TRP A 149 10.84 -12.44 12.01
CA TRP A 149 10.50 -11.03 12.21
C TRP A 149 9.46 -10.63 11.18
N CYS A 150 8.40 -9.94 11.61
CA CYS A 150 7.39 -9.39 10.73
C CYS A 150 7.48 -7.86 10.75
N PHE A 151 7.85 -7.27 9.62
CA PHE A 151 7.83 -5.82 9.43
C PHE A 151 6.50 -5.45 8.78
N ASP A 152 5.56 -5.00 9.59
CA ASP A 152 4.23 -4.66 9.12
C ASP A 152 3.96 -3.16 9.24
N GLY A 153 3.01 -2.64 8.46
CA GLY A 153 2.55 -1.27 8.52
C GLY A 153 1.26 -1.16 9.32
N ASP A 154 0.99 0.00 9.91
CA ASP A 154 -0.22 0.30 10.66
C ASP A 154 -1.50 0.01 9.85
N GLY A 155 -1.57 0.49 8.60
CA GLY A 155 -2.68 0.22 7.71
C GLY A 155 -2.84 -1.26 7.37
N ALA A 156 -1.73 -1.99 7.16
CA ALA A 156 -1.76 -3.41 6.88
C ALA A 156 -2.26 -4.23 8.09
N VAL A 157 -1.80 -3.89 9.29
CA VAL A 157 -2.28 -4.50 10.54
C VAL A 157 -3.78 -4.27 10.73
N ILE A 158 -4.28 -3.05 10.49
CA ILE A 158 -5.70 -2.73 10.63
C ILE A 158 -6.56 -3.53 9.64
N MET A 159 -6.09 -3.74 8.41
CA MET A 159 -6.82 -4.50 7.39
C MET A 159 -7.14 -5.94 7.84
N HIS A 160 -6.26 -6.58 8.59
CA HIS A 160 -6.39 -7.95 9.05
C HIS A 160 -6.11 -8.08 10.55
N MET A 161 -6.58 -7.13 11.34
CA MET A 161 -6.29 -7.05 12.78
C MET A 161 -6.71 -8.31 13.55
N GLY A 162 -7.73 -9.02 13.10
CA GLY A 162 -8.12 -10.32 13.66
C GLY A 162 -7.02 -11.38 13.62
N SER A 163 -6.05 -11.24 12.73
CA SER A 163 -4.89 -12.14 12.65
C SER A 163 -4.01 -12.11 13.91
N MET A 164 -4.00 -10.99 14.63
CA MET A 164 -3.23 -10.86 15.88
C MET A 164 -3.75 -11.82 16.96
N ALA A 165 -5.05 -12.09 17.01
CA ALA A 165 -5.63 -13.04 17.93
C ALA A 165 -5.24 -14.51 17.64
N ILE A 166 -4.81 -14.79 16.42
CA ILE A 166 -4.36 -16.13 16.01
C ILE A 166 -2.87 -16.32 16.35
N ILE A 167 -2.11 -15.23 16.34
CA ILE A 167 -0.67 -15.24 16.64
C ILE A 167 -0.42 -15.35 18.17
N GLY A 168 -1.25 -14.69 18.99
CA GLY A 168 -1.17 -14.71 20.45
C GLY A 168 -1.79 -15.97 21.01
#